data_9a23bd6391fece3414651c6b4a2d9719
#
_entry.id   9a23bd6391fece3414651c6b4a2d9719
#
_cell.length_a   1.000
_cell.length_b   1.000
_cell.length_c   1.000
_cell.angle_alpha   90.00
_cell.angle_beta   90.00
_cell.angle_gamma   90.00
#
_symmetry.space_group_name_H-M   'P 1'
#
loop_
_entity.id
_entity.type
_entity.pdbx_description
1 polymer ?
#
loop_
_entity_poly.entity_id
_entity_poly.type
_entity_poly.pdbx_seq_one_letter_code
_entity_poly.pdbx_strand_id
1 'polypeptide(L)'
;MEIKKVEGKTEEEVLKGLDIKDIHYEITEVPAKLFKSKKVELKYIEKDEIKNYIKNYIDNFAKSLNKTINVEIRENEVGYNIMLISEENSILIGKDGKTLNSIQLLLHQAINNLTGFNIRINVDAANYKSNKERKLEREIKRICKEVLNSKIEAKLDPMNSYERRIVHNIL
;
A
#
# COMPACT_ATOMS: atom_id res chain seq x y z
N MET A 1 -8.45 -6.09 15.02
CA MET A 1 -8.38 -4.61 14.88
C MET A 1 -9.66 -4.04 15.42
N GLU A 2 -9.57 -3.12 16.35
CA GLU A 2 -10.73 -2.49 16.99
C GLU A 2 -10.68 -0.97 16.75
N ILE A 3 -11.74 -0.42 16.17
CA ILE A 3 -11.86 1.02 15.97
C ILE A 3 -12.38 1.62 17.26
N LYS A 4 -11.60 2.53 17.83
CA LYS A 4 -11.97 3.28 19.03
C LYS A 4 -12.67 4.56 18.64
N LYS A 5 -13.68 4.95 19.41
CA LYS A 5 -14.45 6.17 19.19
C LYS A 5 -14.47 6.99 20.47
N VAL A 6 -14.23 8.27 20.35
CA VAL A 6 -14.29 9.23 21.44
C VAL A 6 -15.15 10.41 21.01
N GLU A 7 -16.10 10.81 21.85
CA GLU A 7 -16.92 12.01 21.64
C GLU A 7 -16.50 13.11 22.60
N GLY A 8 -16.43 14.34 22.11
CA GLY A 8 -16.12 15.52 22.89
C GLY A 8 -16.79 16.78 22.33
N LYS A 9 -16.52 17.90 22.97
CA LYS A 9 -17.03 19.21 22.51
C LYS A 9 -16.06 19.90 21.55
N THR A 10 -14.77 19.63 21.69
CA THR A 10 -13.70 20.21 20.87
C THR A 10 -12.73 19.13 20.38
N GLU A 11 -11.97 19.42 19.34
CA GLU A 11 -10.92 18.54 18.83
C GLU A 11 -9.82 18.28 19.88
N GLU A 12 -9.45 19.30 20.65
CA GLU A 12 -8.44 19.18 21.69
C GLU A 12 -8.88 18.21 22.79
N GLU A 13 -10.18 18.20 23.11
CA GLU A 13 -10.74 17.30 24.14
C GLU A 13 -10.68 15.83 23.70
N VAL A 14 -11.03 15.53 22.45
CA VAL A 14 -11.03 14.15 21.92
C VAL A 14 -9.62 13.62 21.62
N LEU A 15 -8.65 14.48 21.36
CA LEU A 15 -7.24 14.12 21.16
C LEU A 15 -6.45 14.03 22.47
N LYS A 16 -7.01 14.46 23.59
CA LYS A 16 -6.31 14.51 24.88
C LYS A 16 -5.86 13.13 25.33
N GLY A 17 -4.55 12.98 25.52
CA GLY A 17 -3.93 11.74 25.98
C GLY A 17 -3.62 10.71 24.90
N LEU A 18 -3.85 11.06 23.62
CA LEU A 18 -3.48 10.22 22.49
C LEU A 18 -2.19 10.75 21.84
N ASP A 19 -1.28 9.86 21.49
CA ASP A 19 -0.16 10.21 20.62
C ASP A 19 -0.59 10.09 19.15
N ILE A 20 -0.76 11.25 18.51
CA ILE A 20 -1.22 11.36 17.11
C ILE A 20 -0.28 10.63 16.15
N LYS A 21 1.00 10.47 16.52
CA LYS A 21 1.99 9.77 15.69
C LYS A 21 1.75 8.27 15.63
N ASP A 22 1.12 7.70 16.65
CA ASP A 22 0.93 6.26 16.80
C ASP A 22 -0.46 5.77 16.38
N ILE A 23 -1.30 6.67 15.84
CA ILE A 23 -2.66 6.36 15.43
C ILE A 23 -2.95 6.80 13.99
N HIS A 24 -3.89 6.09 13.35
CA HIS A 24 -4.65 6.64 12.22
C HIS A 24 -5.98 7.13 12.76
N TYR A 25 -6.39 8.33 12.40
CA TYR A 25 -7.60 8.92 12.94
C TYR A 25 -8.37 9.76 11.92
N GLU A 26 -9.65 9.94 12.19
CA GLU A 26 -10.56 10.83 11.48
C GLU A 26 -11.40 11.59 12.48
N ILE A 27 -11.50 12.89 12.31
CA ILE A 27 -12.33 13.75 13.13
C ILE A 27 -13.56 14.17 12.30
N THR A 28 -14.74 13.94 12.84
CA THR A 28 -16.01 14.29 12.19
C THR A 28 -16.81 15.21 13.09
N GLU A 29 -17.23 16.35 12.57
CA GLU A 29 -18.16 17.22 13.25
C GLU A 29 -19.59 16.68 13.13
N VAL A 30 -20.22 16.39 14.24
CA VAL A 30 -21.63 15.99 14.29
C VAL A 30 -22.49 17.25 14.49
N PRO A 31 -23.33 17.62 13.50
CA PRO A 31 -24.14 18.82 13.59
C PRO A 31 -25.12 18.75 14.77
N ALA A 32 -25.39 19.91 15.36
CA ALA A 32 -26.39 20.02 16.41
C ALA A 32 -27.77 19.58 15.90
N LYS A 33 -28.40 18.61 16.57
CA LYS A 33 -29.82 18.27 16.39
C LYS A 33 -30.65 19.07 17.41
N LEU A 34 -31.98 19.24 17.13
CA LEU A 34 -32.89 19.93 18.06
C LEU A 34 -32.59 19.51 19.53
N PHE A 35 -32.21 20.48 20.37
CA PHE A 35 -31.85 20.31 21.79
C PHE A 35 -30.50 19.62 22.09
N LYS A 36 -29.58 19.41 21.11
CA LYS A 36 -28.22 18.90 21.38
C LYS A 36 -27.17 19.88 20.86
N SER A 37 -26.14 20.15 21.63
CA SER A 37 -24.98 20.95 21.21
C SER A 37 -24.16 20.24 20.13
N LYS A 38 -23.41 21.01 19.32
CA LYS A 38 -22.42 20.50 18.37
C LYS A 38 -21.45 19.59 19.10
N LYS A 39 -21.14 18.43 18.54
CA LYS A 39 -20.17 17.46 19.06
C LYS A 39 -19.12 17.15 18.03
N VAL A 40 -17.97 16.74 18.50
CA VAL A 40 -16.87 16.21 17.68
C VAL A 40 -16.72 14.73 18.01
N GLU A 41 -16.72 13.89 16.98
CA GLU A 41 -16.44 12.45 17.08
C GLU A 41 -15.05 12.19 16.50
N LEU A 42 -14.18 11.59 17.29
CA LEU A 42 -12.89 11.06 16.86
C LEU A 42 -13.04 9.55 16.67
N LYS A 43 -12.70 9.05 15.50
CA LYS A 43 -12.47 7.62 15.23
C LYS A 43 -10.97 7.40 15.05
N TYR A 44 -10.42 6.41 15.74
CA TYR A 44 -8.99 6.10 15.59
C TYR A 44 -8.70 4.62 15.74
N ILE A 45 -7.54 4.23 15.24
CA ILE A 45 -6.94 2.90 15.39
C ILE A 45 -5.45 3.05 15.62
N GLU A 46 -4.90 2.23 16.49
CA GLU A 46 -3.46 2.19 16.76
C GLU A 46 -2.72 1.57 15.56
N LYS A 47 -1.62 2.17 15.19
CA LYS A 47 -0.79 1.69 14.05
C LYS A 47 -0.23 0.30 14.29
N ASP A 48 0.06 -0.06 15.54
CA ASP A 48 0.53 -1.38 15.90
C ASP A 48 -0.53 -2.47 15.72
N GLU A 49 -1.81 -2.16 15.91
CA GLU A 49 -2.88 -3.10 15.57
C GLU A 49 -2.91 -3.44 14.07
N ILE A 50 -2.69 -2.43 13.23
CA ILE A 50 -2.60 -2.61 11.78
C ILE A 50 -1.38 -3.46 11.40
N LYS A 51 -0.21 -3.16 11.98
CA LYS A 51 1.01 -3.95 11.75
C LYS A 51 0.83 -5.41 12.17
N ASN A 52 0.20 -5.65 13.31
CA ASN A 52 -0.10 -7.00 13.79
C ASN A 52 -1.09 -7.72 12.86
N TYR A 53 -2.10 -7.03 12.36
CA TYR A 53 -3.01 -7.59 11.38
C TYR A 53 -2.30 -7.99 10.09
N ILE A 54 -1.42 -7.11 9.55
CA ILE A 54 -0.63 -7.39 8.35
C ILE A 54 0.21 -8.66 8.55
N LYS A 55 0.93 -8.77 9.69
CA LYS A 55 1.73 -9.96 10.02
C LYS A 55 0.88 -11.22 10.04
N ASN A 56 -0.23 -11.20 10.79
CA ASN A 56 -1.13 -12.35 10.89
C ASN A 56 -1.75 -12.75 9.54
N TYR A 57 -2.09 -11.76 8.71
CA TYR A 57 -2.63 -12.01 7.38
C TYR A 57 -1.62 -12.75 6.49
N ILE A 58 -0.36 -12.27 6.46
CA ILE A 58 0.71 -12.89 5.68
C ILE A 58 1.11 -14.25 6.26
N ASP A 59 1.14 -14.41 7.58
CA ASP A 59 1.42 -15.70 8.23
C ASP A 59 0.37 -16.75 7.86
N ASN A 60 -0.91 -16.40 7.85
CA ASN A 60 -1.98 -17.30 7.43
C ASN A 60 -1.89 -17.63 5.94
N PHE A 61 -1.55 -16.67 5.11
CA PHE A 61 -1.28 -16.88 3.69
C PHE A 61 -0.08 -17.82 3.49
N ALA A 62 1.02 -17.61 4.20
CA ALA A 62 2.21 -18.46 4.17
C ALA A 62 1.90 -19.91 4.57
N LYS A 63 1.14 -20.10 5.65
CA LYS A 63 0.67 -21.43 6.10
C LYS A 63 -0.17 -22.14 5.04
N SER A 64 -1.06 -21.42 4.35
CA SER A 64 -1.91 -22.00 3.29
C SER A 64 -1.10 -22.47 2.08
N LEU A 65 0.07 -21.89 1.87
CA LEU A 65 1.02 -22.28 0.81
C LEU A 65 2.04 -23.32 1.27
N ASN A 66 2.06 -23.70 2.54
CA ASN A 66 3.14 -24.50 3.17
C ASN A 66 4.53 -23.87 2.94
N LYS A 67 4.64 -22.55 3.05
CA LYS A 67 5.86 -21.78 2.83
C LYS A 67 6.19 -20.91 4.03
N THR A 68 7.47 -20.57 4.17
CA THR A 68 7.91 -19.56 5.14
C THR A 68 8.04 -18.21 4.43
N ILE A 69 7.34 -17.19 4.95
CA ILE A 69 7.40 -15.83 4.44
C ILE A 69 7.68 -14.91 5.62
N ASN A 70 8.83 -14.27 5.61
CA ASN A 70 9.15 -13.21 6.57
C ASN A 70 8.60 -11.87 6.07
N VAL A 71 8.19 -11.01 7.00
CA VAL A 71 7.56 -9.73 6.70
C VAL A 71 8.31 -8.61 7.39
N GLU A 72 8.82 -7.66 6.61
CA GLU A 72 9.29 -6.38 7.12
C GLU A 72 8.24 -5.31 6.81
N ILE A 73 7.83 -4.55 7.83
CA ILE A 73 6.85 -3.48 7.69
C ILE A 73 7.53 -2.17 8.04
N ARG A 74 7.52 -1.24 7.09
CA ARG A 74 7.98 0.14 7.27
C ARG A 74 6.80 1.08 7.09
N GLU A 75 6.60 1.89 8.09
CA GLU A 75 5.58 2.93 8.12
C GLU A 75 6.08 4.19 7.41
N ASN A 76 5.18 4.89 6.76
CA ASN A 76 5.38 6.24 6.25
C ASN A 76 4.13 7.11 6.56
N GLU A 77 4.16 8.40 6.21
CA GLU A 77 3.08 9.35 6.51
C GLU A 77 1.71 8.95 5.97
N VAL A 78 1.65 8.13 4.91
CA VAL A 78 0.40 7.80 4.20
C VAL A 78 -0.01 6.34 4.31
N GLY A 79 0.82 5.48 4.91
CA GLY A 79 0.52 4.06 5.03
C GLY A 79 1.73 3.18 5.29
N TYR A 80 1.74 1.97 4.71
CA TYR A 80 2.74 0.94 5.01
C TYR A 80 3.40 0.40 3.75
N ASN A 81 4.74 0.28 3.80
CA ASN A 81 5.54 -0.47 2.85
C ASN A 81 5.89 -1.82 3.46
N ILE A 82 5.48 -2.89 2.80
CA ILE A 82 5.59 -4.26 3.26
C ILE A 82 6.54 -4.99 2.32
N MET A 83 7.65 -5.48 2.84
CA MET A 83 8.59 -6.31 2.12
C MET A 83 8.37 -7.77 2.51
N LEU A 84 8.05 -8.60 1.54
CA LEU A 84 7.93 -10.05 1.70
C LEU A 84 9.27 -10.70 1.35
N ILE A 85 9.73 -11.58 2.22
CA ILE A 85 11.01 -12.27 2.08
C ILE A 85 10.74 -13.78 2.19
N SER A 86 11.02 -14.52 1.11
CA SER A 86 10.88 -15.97 1.06
C SER A 86 12.06 -16.58 0.29
N GLU A 87 12.35 -17.83 0.52
CA GLU A 87 13.30 -18.59 -0.30
C GLU A 87 12.81 -18.71 -1.76
N GLU A 88 11.49 -18.77 -1.97
CA GLU A 88 10.86 -18.88 -3.28
C GLU A 88 10.08 -17.61 -3.66
N ASN A 89 10.78 -16.48 -3.79
CA ASN A 89 10.17 -15.21 -4.15
C ASN A 89 9.39 -15.23 -5.47
N SER A 90 9.73 -16.15 -6.39
CA SER A 90 9.02 -16.31 -7.66
C SER A 90 7.54 -16.64 -7.49
N ILE A 91 7.17 -17.40 -6.45
CA ILE A 91 5.78 -17.75 -6.12
C ILE A 91 5.04 -16.50 -5.64
N LEU A 92 5.67 -15.67 -4.80
CA LEU A 92 5.09 -14.43 -4.29
C LEU A 92 4.92 -13.39 -5.39
N ILE A 93 5.85 -13.31 -6.31
CA ILE A 93 5.81 -12.38 -7.42
C ILE A 93 4.78 -12.84 -8.48
N GLY A 94 4.86 -14.11 -8.87
CA GLY A 94 4.03 -14.67 -9.94
C GLY A 94 4.38 -14.11 -11.33
N LYS A 95 3.62 -14.54 -12.33
CA LYS A 95 3.81 -14.07 -13.72
C LYS A 95 3.59 -12.55 -13.79
N ASP A 96 4.61 -11.83 -14.25
CA ASP A 96 4.61 -10.36 -14.44
C ASP A 96 4.25 -9.54 -13.18
N GLY A 97 4.39 -10.14 -11.98
CA GLY A 97 4.03 -9.52 -10.70
C GLY A 97 2.54 -9.61 -10.35
N LYS A 98 1.77 -10.45 -11.04
CA LYS A 98 0.31 -10.57 -10.82
C LYS A 98 -0.04 -11.05 -9.42
N THR A 99 0.66 -12.07 -8.91
CA THR A 99 0.43 -12.58 -7.55
C THR A 99 0.71 -11.50 -6.50
N LEU A 100 1.84 -10.81 -6.63
CA LEU A 100 2.24 -9.74 -5.74
C LEU A 100 1.21 -8.61 -5.70
N ASN A 101 0.71 -8.19 -6.87
CA ASN A 101 -0.33 -7.18 -6.98
C ASN A 101 -1.66 -7.64 -6.36
N SER A 102 -2.00 -8.94 -6.50
CA SER A 102 -3.22 -9.50 -5.88
C SER A 102 -3.11 -9.54 -4.36
N ILE A 103 -1.95 -9.92 -3.82
CA ILE A 103 -1.69 -9.88 -2.37
C ILE A 103 -1.85 -8.45 -1.86
N GLN A 104 -1.25 -7.46 -2.54
CA GLN A 104 -1.38 -6.05 -2.18
C GLN A 104 -2.84 -5.59 -2.20
N LEU A 105 -3.59 -5.92 -3.25
CA LEU A 105 -4.98 -5.52 -3.40
C LEU A 105 -5.86 -6.10 -2.29
N LEU A 106 -5.74 -7.40 -2.02
CA LEU A 106 -6.52 -8.08 -0.99
C LEU A 106 -6.21 -7.53 0.40
N LEU A 107 -4.94 -7.32 0.72
CA LEU A 107 -4.52 -6.76 2.01
C LEU A 107 -5.01 -5.32 2.19
N HIS A 108 -4.89 -4.50 1.15
CA HIS A 108 -5.41 -3.13 1.13
C HIS A 108 -6.93 -3.10 1.36
N GLN A 109 -7.69 -3.92 0.63
CA GLN A 109 -9.15 -4.01 0.79
C GLN A 109 -9.54 -4.51 2.19
N ALA A 110 -8.85 -5.53 2.71
CA ALA A 110 -9.13 -6.06 4.03
C ALA A 110 -8.94 -5.00 5.13
N ILE A 111 -7.82 -4.26 5.10
CA ILE A 111 -7.55 -3.22 6.08
C ILE A 111 -8.56 -2.08 5.96
N ASN A 112 -8.80 -1.57 4.75
CA ASN A 112 -9.69 -0.43 4.57
C ASN A 112 -11.15 -0.77 4.88
N ASN A 113 -11.62 -1.98 4.56
CA ASN A 113 -12.96 -2.42 4.92
C ASN A 113 -13.14 -2.60 6.44
N LEU A 114 -12.10 -3.09 7.13
CA LEU A 114 -12.16 -3.29 8.58
C LEU A 114 -12.02 -1.99 9.36
N THR A 115 -11.22 -1.04 8.86
CA THR A 115 -10.95 0.22 9.57
C THR A 115 -11.85 1.38 9.12
N GLY A 116 -12.33 1.33 7.89
CA GLY A 116 -13.00 2.46 7.25
C GLY A 116 -12.06 3.62 6.87
N PHE A 117 -10.76 3.49 7.13
CA PHE A 117 -9.74 4.46 6.74
C PHE A 117 -9.16 4.14 5.37
N ASN A 118 -8.72 5.17 4.64
CA ASN A 118 -8.02 4.99 3.36
C ASN A 118 -6.51 4.88 3.59
N ILE A 119 -6.06 3.72 4.07
CA ILE A 119 -4.66 3.46 4.39
C ILE A 119 -3.97 2.86 3.17
N ARG A 120 -2.90 3.50 2.71
CA ARG A 120 -2.12 3.00 1.58
C ARG A 120 -1.27 1.81 1.98
N ILE A 121 -1.38 0.73 1.21
CA ILE A 121 -0.59 -0.49 1.38
C ILE A 121 0.23 -0.71 0.11
N ASN A 122 1.55 -0.77 0.25
CA ASN A 122 2.45 -1.14 -0.81
C ASN A 122 3.19 -2.41 -0.42
N VAL A 123 3.07 -3.45 -1.23
CA VAL A 123 3.72 -4.75 -1.01
C VAL A 123 4.75 -4.96 -2.09
N ASP A 124 5.96 -5.38 -1.71
CA ASP A 124 7.02 -5.78 -2.63
C ASP A 124 7.69 -7.08 -2.16
N ALA A 125 8.37 -7.76 -3.05
CA ALA A 125 9.15 -8.97 -2.77
C ALA A 125 10.46 -8.91 -3.55
N ALA A 126 11.60 -9.10 -2.87
CA ALA A 126 12.94 -9.09 -3.49
C ALA A 126 13.21 -7.86 -4.37
N ASN A 127 12.66 -6.71 -4.04
CA ASN A 127 12.74 -5.47 -4.84
C ASN A 127 12.24 -5.63 -6.29
N TYR A 128 11.24 -6.49 -6.49
CA TYR A 128 10.71 -6.81 -7.82
C TYR A 128 10.28 -5.58 -8.59
N LYS A 129 9.52 -4.67 -7.96
CA LYS A 129 8.99 -3.47 -8.61
C LYS A 129 10.11 -2.59 -9.18
N SER A 130 11.12 -2.29 -8.37
CA SER A 130 12.29 -1.50 -8.79
C SER A 130 13.12 -2.21 -9.86
N ASN A 131 13.30 -3.52 -9.74
CA ASN A 131 14.05 -4.30 -10.73
C ASN A 131 13.31 -4.36 -12.08
N LYS A 132 11.99 -4.49 -12.07
CA LYS A 132 11.15 -4.48 -13.28
C LYS A 132 11.24 -3.11 -13.98
N GLU A 133 11.17 -2.02 -13.23
CA GLU A 133 11.30 -0.66 -13.75
C GLU A 133 12.67 -0.45 -14.40
N ARG A 134 13.75 -0.79 -13.70
CA ARG A 134 15.12 -0.67 -14.25
C ARG A 134 15.36 -1.53 -15.50
N LYS A 135 14.69 -2.72 -15.56
CA LYS A 135 14.76 -3.56 -16.74
C LYS A 135 14.09 -2.89 -17.93
N LEU A 136 12.89 -2.34 -17.73
CA LEU A 136 12.15 -1.60 -18.75
C LEU A 136 12.95 -0.38 -19.23
N GLU A 137 13.49 0.42 -18.31
CA GLU A 137 14.32 1.59 -18.69
C GLU A 137 15.51 1.21 -19.57
N ARG A 138 16.23 0.15 -19.22
CA ARG A 138 17.37 -0.32 -19.99
C ARG A 138 16.97 -0.77 -21.40
N GLU A 139 15.85 -1.48 -21.50
CA GLU A 139 15.31 -1.95 -22.76
C GLU A 139 14.90 -0.79 -23.67
N ILE A 140 14.17 0.19 -23.15
CA ILE A 140 13.77 1.37 -23.90
C ILE A 140 14.98 2.17 -24.37
N LYS A 141 15.97 2.41 -23.51
CA LYS A 141 17.22 3.11 -23.92
C LYS A 141 17.96 2.37 -25.03
N ARG A 142 17.93 1.03 -25.03
CA ARG A 142 18.52 0.24 -26.12
C ARG A 142 17.76 0.43 -27.42
N ILE A 143 16.42 0.29 -27.38
CA ILE A 143 15.56 0.47 -28.55
C ILE A 143 15.69 1.88 -29.14
N CYS A 144 15.73 2.92 -28.30
CA CYS A 144 15.94 4.29 -28.75
C CYS A 144 17.25 4.45 -29.56
N LYS A 145 18.35 3.85 -29.09
CA LYS A 145 19.63 3.88 -29.81
C LYS A 145 19.53 3.16 -31.16
N GLU A 146 18.86 2.02 -31.22
CA GLU A 146 18.64 1.26 -32.44
C GLU A 146 17.83 2.05 -33.45
N VAL A 147 16.73 2.70 -33.04
CA VAL A 147 15.89 3.56 -33.88
C VAL A 147 16.68 4.78 -34.40
N LEU A 148 17.45 5.43 -33.53
CA LEU A 148 18.29 6.57 -33.93
C LEU A 148 19.33 6.20 -35.01
N ASN A 149 19.91 5.01 -34.89
CA ASN A 149 20.94 4.55 -35.85
C ASN A 149 20.32 4.03 -37.15
N SER A 150 19.26 3.24 -37.07
CA SER A 150 18.65 2.59 -38.23
C SER A 150 17.68 3.49 -38.99
N LYS A 151 17.11 4.52 -38.32
CA LYS A 151 16.00 5.36 -38.79
C LYS A 151 14.72 4.56 -39.07
N ILE A 152 14.59 3.37 -38.51
CA ILE A 152 13.41 2.52 -38.63
C ILE A 152 12.61 2.66 -37.34
N GLU A 153 11.30 2.87 -37.46
CA GLU A 153 10.41 2.91 -36.28
C GLU A 153 10.36 1.57 -35.54
N ALA A 154 10.28 1.62 -34.23
CA ALA A 154 10.07 0.45 -33.38
C ALA A 154 8.70 0.51 -32.76
N LYS A 155 7.96 -0.60 -32.81
CA LYS A 155 6.69 -0.77 -32.11
C LYS A 155 6.94 -1.54 -30.81
N LEU A 156 6.59 -0.92 -29.69
CA LEU A 156 6.71 -1.54 -28.38
C LEU A 156 5.52 -2.46 -28.09
N ASP A 157 5.75 -3.47 -27.26
CA ASP A 157 4.68 -4.33 -26.77
C ASP A 157 3.63 -3.57 -25.95
N PRO A 158 2.39 -4.08 -25.85
CA PRO A 158 1.35 -3.48 -25.02
C PRO A 158 1.79 -3.36 -23.55
N MET A 159 1.65 -2.17 -22.99
CA MET A 159 2.06 -1.84 -21.63
C MET A 159 0.91 -1.25 -20.83
N ASN A 160 0.97 -1.42 -19.52
CA ASN A 160 0.04 -0.75 -18.60
C ASN A 160 0.33 0.77 -18.52
N SER A 161 -0.56 1.53 -17.90
CA SER A 161 -0.44 3.00 -17.83
C SER A 161 0.82 3.48 -17.10
N TYR A 162 1.26 2.74 -16.08
CA TYR A 162 2.47 3.05 -15.34
C TYR A 162 3.73 2.84 -16.19
N GLU A 163 3.83 1.70 -16.87
CA GLU A 163 4.94 1.39 -17.77
C GLU A 163 5.02 2.39 -18.93
N ARG A 164 3.88 2.77 -19.52
CA ARG A 164 3.83 3.82 -20.56
C ARG A 164 4.37 5.16 -20.06
N ARG A 165 4.04 5.54 -18.81
CA ARG A 165 4.56 6.76 -18.21
C ARG A 165 6.08 6.73 -18.06
N ILE A 166 6.67 5.58 -17.67
CA ILE A 166 8.13 5.41 -17.60
C ILE A 166 8.74 5.61 -18.98
N VAL A 167 8.17 4.97 -20.01
CA VAL A 167 8.65 5.11 -21.40
C VAL A 167 8.62 6.57 -21.85
N HIS A 168 7.52 7.29 -21.65
CA HIS A 168 7.41 8.70 -21.99
C HIS A 168 8.40 9.62 -21.26
N ASN A 169 8.79 9.25 -20.05
CA ASN A 169 9.78 10.03 -19.30
C ASN A 169 11.24 9.80 -19.79
N ILE A 170 11.47 8.74 -20.55
CA ILE A 170 12.79 8.38 -21.08
C ILE A 170 13.00 8.99 -22.48
N LEU A 171 11.93 9.13 -23.27
CA LEU A 171 11.93 9.67 -24.62
C LEU A 171 12.02 11.20 -24.63
#